data_eb690e6475d7aac1b30aecee99fc716b
#
_entry.id   eb690e6475d7aac1b30aecee99fc716b
#
_cell.length_a   1.000
_cell.length_b   1.000
_cell.length_c   1.000
_cell.angle_alpha   90.00
_cell.angle_beta   90.00
_cell.angle_gamma   90.00
#
_symmetry.space_group_name_H-M   'P 1'
#
loop_
_entity.id
_entity.type
_entity.pdbx_description
1 polymer ?
#
loop_
_entity_poly.entity_id
_entity_poly.type
_entity_poly.pdbx_seq_one_letter_code
_entity_poly.pdbx_strand_id
1 'polypeptide(L)'
;GSPLLLGYSSNYIVVSSETNGFVGLVNDYIPLKDNTIVKIQNNDYSFLCENNSLNENNNDYKYNIKKISYEELNISCAPYEHWLIKEIMEQPETIQKAYNYGGRIDNNNIKLGGLDQIKEIINYIEYIILIGCGTSYNAGLIGENYLKSNNKFKIIKTINACEFSI
;
A
#
# COMPACT_ATOMS: atom_id res chain seq x y z
N GLY A 1 -5.30 7.98 -1.14
CA GLY A 1 -5.87 6.97 -0.24
C GLY A 1 -5.71 5.58 -0.80
N SER A 2 -6.07 4.56 -0.04
CA SER A 2 -6.10 3.19 -0.55
C SER A 2 -7.19 3.07 -1.62
N PRO A 3 -6.97 2.29 -2.69
CA PRO A 3 -8.00 2.05 -3.69
C PRO A 3 -9.17 1.29 -3.08
N LEU A 4 -10.37 1.46 -3.62
CA LEU A 4 -11.52 0.64 -3.30
C LEU A 4 -11.83 -0.24 -4.51
N LEU A 5 -11.83 -1.54 -4.30
CA LEU A 5 -12.01 -2.55 -5.33
C LEU A 5 -13.30 -3.32 -5.07
N LEU A 6 -14.09 -3.54 -6.10
CA LEU A 6 -15.33 -4.32 -6.07
C LEU A 6 -15.16 -5.59 -6.88
N GLY A 7 -15.05 -6.72 -6.21
CA GLY A 7 -15.07 -8.05 -6.82
C GLY A 7 -16.47 -8.64 -6.79
N TYR A 8 -16.85 -9.38 -7.82
CA TYR A 8 -18.18 -9.97 -7.91
C TYR A 8 -18.15 -11.39 -8.48
N SER A 9 -19.08 -12.19 -8.00
CA SER A 9 -19.33 -13.54 -8.48
C SER A 9 -20.85 -13.78 -8.53
N SER A 10 -21.26 -14.94 -9.01
CA SER A 10 -22.68 -15.32 -9.00
C SER A 10 -23.31 -15.39 -7.60
N ASN A 11 -22.52 -15.58 -6.56
CA ASN A 11 -23.01 -15.87 -5.22
C ASN A 11 -22.78 -14.76 -4.21
N TYR A 12 -21.81 -13.87 -4.46
CA TYR A 12 -21.46 -12.81 -3.51
C TYR A 12 -20.66 -11.69 -4.16
N ILE A 13 -20.64 -10.57 -3.46
CA ILE A 13 -19.84 -9.40 -3.78
C ILE A 13 -18.82 -9.22 -2.67
N VAL A 14 -17.58 -8.94 -3.05
CA VAL A 14 -16.47 -8.69 -2.12
C VAL A 14 -15.95 -7.29 -2.35
N VAL A 15 -15.76 -6.54 -1.28
CA VAL A 15 -15.14 -5.22 -1.32
C VAL A 15 -13.80 -5.30 -0.59
N SER A 16 -12.74 -4.83 -1.23
CA SER A 16 -11.39 -4.88 -0.67
C SER A 16 -10.59 -3.65 -1.07
N SER A 17 -9.59 -3.30 -0.29
CA SER A 17 -8.57 -2.31 -0.68
C SER A 17 -7.41 -2.92 -1.46
N GLU A 18 -7.33 -4.26 -1.55
CA GLU A 18 -6.25 -5.00 -2.19
C GLU A 18 -6.79 -6.18 -2.98
N THR A 19 -6.11 -6.54 -4.05
CA THR A 19 -6.47 -7.72 -4.87
C THR A 19 -6.32 -9.03 -4.13
N ASN A 20 -5.45 -9.07 -3.11
CA ASN A 20 -5.25 -10.24 -2.25
C ASN A 20 -6.53 -10.67 -1.51
N GLY A 21 -7.39 -9.71 -1.19
CA GLY A 21 -8.69 -9.99 -0.56
C GLY A 21 -9.68 -10.75 -1.43
N PHE A 22 -9.38 -10.91 -2.72
CA PHE A 22 -10.24 -11.59 -3.69
C PHE A 22 -9.85 -13.04 -3.97
N VAL A 23 -8.68 -13.45 -3.51
CA VAL A 23 -8.11 -14.77 -3.84
C VAL A 23 -9.03 -15.90 -3.42
N GLY A 24 -9.37 -16.76 -4.37
CA GLY A 24 -10.28 -17.88 -4.17
C GLY A 24 -11.76 -17.50 -4.02
N LEU A 25 -12.10 -16.21 -4.10
CA LEU A 25 -13.48 -15.72 -3.94
C LEU A 25 -14.07 -15.23 -5.26
N VAL A 26 -13.35 -14.38 -5.99
CA VAL A 26 -13.80 -13.82 -7.27
C VAL A 26 -12.66 -13.83 -8.28
N ASN A 27 -13.01 -13.81 -9.58
CA ASN A 27 -12.03 -13.80 -10.67
C ASN A 27 -11.88 -12.42 -11.31
N ASP A 28 -12.93 -11.61 -11.22
CA ASP A 28 -12.99 -10.30 -11.84
C ASP A 28 -13.29 -9.23 -10.79
N TYR A 29 -12.73 -8.05 -10.98
CA TYR A 29 -12.96 -6.92 -10.08
C TYR A 29 -12.98 -5.59 -10.83
N ILE A 30 -13.61 -4.61 -10.23
CA ILE A 30 -13.72 -3.23 -10.70
C ILE A 30 -12.99 -2.32 -9.72
N PRO A 31 -11.90 -1.64 -10.11
CA PRO A 31 -11.35 -0.56 -9.30
C PRO A 31 -12.29 0.64 -9.37
N LEU A 32 -12.79 1.06 -8.21
CA LEU A 32 -13.68 2.21 -8.10
C LEU A 32 -12.87 3.49 -8.17
N LYS A 33 -13.38 4.48 -8.92
CA LYS A 33 -12.80 5.83 -8.96
C LYS A 33 -13.23 6.62 -7.74
N ASP A 34 -12.47 7.66 -7.42
CA ASP A 34 -12.85 8.61 -6.38
C ASP A 34 -14.24 9.20 -6.67
N ASN A 35 -14.99 9.45 -5.61
CA ASN A 35 -16.36 9.95 -5.65
C ASN A 35 -17.38 9.00 -6.32
N THR A 36 -17.04 7.73 -6.50
CA THR A 36 -17.99 6.72 -7.00
C THR A 36 -18.80 6.15 -5.83
N ILE A 37 -20.12 6.13 -5.98
CA ILE A 37 -21.02 5.48 -5.02
C ILE A 37 -21.58 4.22 -5.67
N VAL A 38 -21.43 3.10 -4.96
CA VAL A 38 -21.98 1.81 -5.39
C VAL A 38 -22.99 1.34 -4.35
N LYS A 39 -24.20 1.04 -4.80
CA LYS A 39 -25.21 0.38 -3.99
C LYS A 39 -25.11 -1.12 -4.18
N ILE A 40 -24.98 -1.87 -3.10
CA ILE A 40 -24.96 -3.33 -3.10
C ILE A 40 -26.22 -3.82 -2.41
N GLN A 41 -26.99 -4.66 -3.09
CA GLN A 41 -28.23 -5.24 -2.54
C GLN A 41 -28.49 -6.61 -3.17
N ASN A 42 -28.75 -7.62 -2.34
CA ASN A 42 -29.12 -8.99 -2.80
C ASN A 42 -28.14 -9.61 -3.80
N ASN A 43 -26.83 -9.52 -3.54
CA ASN A 43 -25.76 -9.99 -4.43
C ASN A 43 -25.72 -9.31 -5.80
N ASP A 44 -26.34 -8.16 -5.92
CA ASP A 44 -26.28 -7.30 -7.10
C ASP A 44 -25.69 -5.93 -6.72
N TYR A 45 -25.15 -5.23 -7.70
CA TYR A 45 -24.60 -3.89 -7.48
C TYR A 45 -25.05 -2.92 -8.57
N SER A 46 -25.22 -1.68 -8.16
CA SER A 46 -25.53 -0.57 -9.07
C SER A 46 -24.72 0.65 -8.73
N PHE A 47 -24.35 1.40 -9.75
CA PHE A 47 -23.63 2.67 -9.58
C PHE A 47 -24.65 3.81 -9.48
N LEU A 48 -24.47 4.65 -8.46
CA LEU A 48 -25.26 5.84 -8.29
C LEU A 48 -24.51 7.02 -8.93
N CYS A 49 -25.12 7.63 -9.94
CA CYS A 49 -24.61 8.86 -10.55
C CYS A 49 -25.05 10.08 -9.74
N GLU A 50 -24.26 11.15 -9.75
CA GLU A 50 -24.55 12.41 -9.03
C GLU A 50 -25.91 13.05 -9.37
N ASN A 51 -26.58 12.65 -10.44
CA ASN A 51 -27.86 13.21 -10.92
C ASN A 51 -29.10 12.39 -10.55
N ASN A 52 -29.08 11.57 -9.48
CA ASN A 52 -30.24 10.83 -8.98
C ASN A 52 -31.02 10.00 -10.03
N SER A 53 -30.48 9.79 -11.20
CA SER A 53 -31.06 8.88 -12.19
C SER A 53 -30.45 7.51 -12.02
N LEU A 54 -31.23 6.57 -11.53
CA LEU A 54 -30.98 5.16 -11.65
C LEU A 54 -30.95 4.82 -13.15
N ASN A 55 -29.79 4.89 -13.78
CA ASN A 55 -29.66 4.33 -15.11
C ASN A 55 -29.57 2.81 -14.95
N GLU A 56 -30.70 2.14 -15.13
CA GLU A 56 -30.83 0.68 -15.16
C GLU A 56 -30.06 0.03 -16.31
N ASN A 57 -29.48 0.82 -17.19
CA ASN A 57 -28.65 0.34 -18.28
C ASN A 57 -27.16 0.56 -17.92
N ASN A 58 -26.55 -0.48 -17.39
CA ASN A 58 -25.12 -0.58 -17.04
C ASN A 58 -24.12 -0.33 -18.19
N ASN A 59 -24.53 0.24 -19.32
CA ASN A 59 -23.72 0.34 -20.53
C ASN A 59 -22.91 1.64 -20.69
N ASP A 60 -23.17 2.70 -19.89
CA ASP A 60 -22.49 3.99 -20.10
C ASP A 60 -21.25 4.21 -19.25
N TYR A 61 -21.05 3.44 -18.21
CA TYR A 61 -19.79 3.43 -17.47
C TYR A 61 -18.97 2.21 -17.91
N LYS A 62 -18.09 2.34 -18.87
CA LYS A 62 -17.04 1.36 -19.19
C LYS A 62 -16.10 1.26 -17.98
N TYR A 63 -16.54 0.51 -16.96
CA TYR A 63 -15.65 0.13 -15.88
C TYR A 63 -14.59 -0.79 -16.46
N ASN A 64 -13.36 -0.47 -16.14
CA ASN A 64 -12.22 -1.27 -16.55
C ASN A 64 -12.22 -2.53 -15.68
N ILE A 65 -13.01 -3.55 -16.09
CA ILE A 65 -13.02 -4.84 -15.42
C ILE A 65 -11.63 -5.44 -15.55
N LYS A 66 -11.02 -5.77 -14.43
CA LYS A 66 -9.71 -6.40 -14.36
C LYS A 66 -9.87 -7.84 -13.90
N LYS A 67 -9.02 -8.70 -14.44
CA LYS A 67 -8.90 -10.08 -13.99
C LYS A 67 -7.83 -10.18 -12.92
N ILE A 68 -8.08 -11.06 -11.96
CA ILE A 68 -7.09 -11.36 -10.93
C ILE A 68 -6.08 -12.33 -11.54
N SER A 69 -4.82 -11.95 -11.57
CA SER A 69 -3.73 -12.83 -11.96
C SER A 69 -3.29 -13.64 -10.73
N TYR A 70 -3.71 -14.87 -10.67
CA TYR A 70 -3.34 -15.79 -9.58
C TYR A 70 -1.86 -16.17 -9.60
N GLU A 71 -1.21 -16.08 -10.77
CA GLU A 71 0.21 -16.44 -10.93
C GLU A 71 1.14 -15.44 -10.26
N GLU A 72 0.73 -14.17 -10.11
CA GLU A 72 1.48 -13.13 -9.44
C GLU A 72 1.29 -13.12 -7.91
N LEU A 73 0.25 -13.79 -7.44
CA LEU A 73 -0.09 -13.82 -6.03
C LEU A 73 0.49 -15.09 -5.39
N ASN A 74 1.78 -15.05 -5.06
CA ASN A 74 2.45 -16.08 -4.27
C ASN A 74 1.96 -16.05 -2.81
N ILE A 75 0.62 -16.15 -2.63
CA ILE A 75 -0.06 -16.01 -1.35
C ILE A 75 -0.17 -17.39 -0.69
N SER A 76 0.95 -17.83 -0.17
CA SER A 76 0.96 -19.02 0.66
C SER A 76 1.83 -18.77 1.90
N CYS A 77 1.30 -19.11 3.06
CA CYS A 77 2.13 -19.15 4.27
C CYS A 77 3.00 -20.42 4.34
N ALA A 78 2.81 -21.37 3.43
CA ALA A 78 3.62 -22.59 3.43
C ALA A 78 5.13 -22.28 3.35
N PRO A 79 5.97 -23.06 4.03
CA PRO A 79 5.66 -24.28 4.80
C PRO A 79 5.13 -24.04 6.22
N TYR A 80 4.85 -22.80 6.60
CA TYR A 80 4.42 -22.41 7.95
C TYR A 80 2.90 -22.50 8.08
N GLU A 81 2.41 -22.71 9.29
CA GLU A 81 0.99 -22.79 9.59
C GLU A 81 0.32 -21.40 9.52
N HIS A 82 1.06 -20.33 9.87
CA HIS A 82 0.52 -18.97 9.94
C HIS A 82 1.48 -17.95 9.28
N TRP A 83 0.90 -16.88 8.74
CA TRP A 83 1.63 -15.77 8.12
C TRP A 83 2.64 -15.13 9.07
N LEU A 84 2.27 -14.91 10.32
CA LEU A 84 3.15 -14.27 11.30
C LEU A 84 4.47 -15.05 11.47
N ILE A 85 4.38 -16.39 11.57
CA ILE A 85 5.59 -17.21 11.71
C ILE A 85 6.45 -17.16 10.44
N LYS A 86 5.80 -17.16 9.27
CA LYS A 86 6.51 -16.99 7.99
C LYS A 86 7.29 -15.67 7.96
N GLU A 87 6.64 -14.56 8.28
CA GLU A 87 7.27 -13.23 8.31
C GLU A 87 8.44 -13.16 9.30
N ILE A 88 8.29 -13.77 10.48
CA ILE A 88 9.38 -13.84 11.46
C ILE A 88 10.57 -14.62 10.89
N MET A 89 10.33 -15.75 10.26
CA MET A 89 11.40 -16.61 9.74
C MET A 89 12.06 -16.04 8.46
N GLU A 90 11.36 -15.19 7.71
CA GLU A 90 11.89 -14.50 6.55
C GLU A 90 12.72 -13.24 6.90
N GLN A 91 12.71 -12.78 8.15
CA GLN A 91 13.44 -11.57 8.56
C GLN A 91 14.92 -11.55 8.16
N PRO A 92 15.70 -12.65 8.33
CA PRO A 92 17.11 -12.62 7.93
C PRO A 92 17.31 -12.31 6.45
N GLU A 93 16.44 -12.82 5.58
CA GLU A 93 16.48 -12.57 4.15
C GLU A 93 15.96 -11.18 3.80
N THR A 94 14.85 -10.75 4.39
CA THR A 94 14.26 -9.43 4.12
C THR A 94 15.17 -8.30 4.56
N ILE A 95 15.91 -8.46 5.67
CA ILE A 95 16.94 -7.50 6.08
C ILE A 95 18.06 -7.42 5.04
N GLN A 96 18.54 -8.56 4.54
CA GLN A 96 19.56 -8.57 3.49
C GLN A 96 19.08 -7.89 2.21
N LYS A 97 17.84 -8.14 1.80
CA LYS A 97 17.21 -7.44 0.67
C LYS A 97 17.09 -5.92 0.91
N ALA A 98 16.78 -5.50 2.14
CA ALA A 98 16.60 -4.09 2.47
C ALA A 98 17.87 -3.27 2.24
N TYR A 99 19.07 -3.82 2.51
CA TYR A 99 20.34 -3.17 2.17
C TYR A 99 20.99 -3.70 0.88
N ASN A 100 20.20 -4.37 0.05
CA ASN A 100 20.62 -4.89 -1.27
C ASN A 100 21.86 -5.79 -1.17
N TYR A 101 21.85 -6.76 -0.24
CA TYR A 101 22.94 -7.69 0.01
C TYR A 101 24.32 -7.00 0.14
N GLY A 102 24.36 -5.84 0.77
CA GLY A 102 25.56 -5.03 0.93
C GLY A 102 25.79 -3.98 -0.17
N GLY A 103 25.04 -4.01 -1.28
CA GLY A 103 25.19 -3.06 -2.38
C GLY A 103 24.79 -1.61 -2.05
N ARG A 104 24.15 -1.39 -0.88
CA ARG A 104 23.86 -0.06 -0.34
C ARG A 104 24.90 0.45 0.65
N ILE A 105 25.96 -0.29 0.86
CA ILE A 105 27.05 0.07 1.77
C ILE A 105 28.33 0.19 0.94
N ASP A 106 28.99 1.33 1.03
CA ASP A 106 30.27 1.62 0.38
C ASP A 106 31.21 2.27 1.39
N ASN A 107 32.31 1.56 1.77
CA ASN A 107 33.33 2.05 2.69
C ASN A 107 32.78 2.71 3.96
N ASN A 108 31.84 2.07 4.65
CA ASN A 108 31.10 2.57 5.83
C ASN A 108 30.13 3.72 5.55
N ASN A 109 29.86 4.05 4.29
CA ASN A 109 28.84 5.00 3.92
C ASN A 109 27.61 4.30 3.33
N ILE A 110 26.46 4.92 3.48
CA ILE A 110 25.21 4.44 2.85
C ILE A 110 25.13 5.03 1.44
N LYS A 111 24.95 4.15 0.45
CA LYS A 111 24.70 4.51 -0.94
C LYS A 111 23.24 4.31 -1.28
N LEU A 112 22.51 5.39 -1.43
CA LEU A 112 21.12 5.40 -1.87
C LEU A 112 21.04 6.19 -3.17
N GLY A 113 21.06 5.49 -4.32
CA GLY A 113 21.13 6.11 -5.65
C GLY A 113 20.02 7.12 -5.93
N GLY A 114 18.84 6.95 -5.33
CA GLY A 114 17.77 7.95 -5.43
C GLY A 114 18.08 9.29 -4.75
N LEU A 115 19.05 9.33 -3.84
CA LEU A 115 19.48 10.56 -3.15
C LEU A 115 20.64 11.27 -3.84
N ASP A 116 21.30 10.64 -4.82
CA ASP A 116 22.45 11.23 -5.51
C ASP A 116 22.07 12.54 -6.23
N GLN A 117 20.85 12.62 -6.75
CA GLN A 117 20.33 13.82 -7.44
C GLN A 117 20.09 15.01 -6.52
N ILE A 118 19.89 14.77 -5.23
CA ILE A 118 19.61 15.80 -4.23
C ILE A 118 20.72 15.91 -3.18
N LYS A 119 21.87 15.31 -3.43
CA LYS A 119 22.99 15.24 -2.49
C LYS A 119 23.45 16.61 -1.99
N GLU A 120 23.44 17.61 -2.87
CA GLU A 120 23.79 18.99 -2.50
C GLU A 120 22.72 19.61 -1.59
N ILE A 121 21.43 19.29 -1.81
CA ILE A 121 20.31 19.83 -1.06
C ILE A 121 20.22 19.19 0.32
N ILE A 122 20.58 17.92 0.47
CA ILE A 122 20.49 17.17 1.74
C ILE A 122 21.19 17.87 2.89
N ASN A 123 22.30 18.58 2.61
CA ASN A 123 23.06 19.30 3.63
C ASN A 123 22.33 20.53 4.18
N TYR A 124 21.34 21.03 3.48
CA TYR A 124 20.54 22.19 3.86
C TYR A 124 19.16 21.81 4.41
N ILE A 125 18.82 20.52 4.45
CA ILE A 125 17.55 20.06 5.02
C ILE A 125 17.61 20.22 6.52
N GLU A 126 16.67 20.99 7.07
CA GLU A 126 16.49 21.24 8.49
C GLU A 126 15.30 20.51 9.10
N TYR A 127 14.34 20.12 8.25
CA TYR A 127 13.06 19.56 8.66
C TYR A 127 12.85 18.22 7.97
N ILE A 128 12.50 17.19 8.73
CA ILE A 128 12.18 15.86 8.22
C ILE A 128 10.80 15.45 8.73
N ILE A 129 9.94 15.02 7.82
CA ILE A 129 8.66 14.38 8.14
C ILE A 129 8.70 12.95 7.61
N LEU A 130 8.53 11.99 8.49
CA LEU A 130 8.40 10.58 8.18
C LEU A 130 6.91 10.24 8.12
N ILE A 131 6.42 9.74 6.99
CA ILE A 131 5.01 9.45 6.78
C ILE A 131 4.84 7.96 6.52
N GLY A 132 3.93 7.31 7.26
CA GLY A 132 3.63 5.90 7.09
C GLY A 132 2.37 5.48 7.81
N CYS A 133 1.85 4.30 7.46
CA CYS A 133 0.75 3.64 8.15
C CYS A 133 1.20 2.31 8.72
N GLY A 134 0.53 1.79 9.74
CA GLY A 134 0.79 0.47 10.32
C GLY A 134 2.25 0.30 10.74
N THR A 135 2.88 -0.78 10.31
CA THR A 135 4.28 -1.10 10.66
C THR A 135 5.27 -0.08 10.11
N SER A 136 4.97 0.55 8.96
CA SER A 136 5.79 1.65 8.43
C SER A 136 5.76 2.89 9.33
N TYR A 137 4.62 3.21 9.94
CA TYR A 137 4.53 4.27 10.95
C TYR A 137 5.38 3.94 12.19
N ASN A 138 5.30 2.70 12.69
CA ASN A 138 6.12 2.26 13.81
C ASN A 138 7.62 2.32 13.51
N ALA A 139 8.02 1.93 12.30
CA ALA A 139 9.40 2.08 11.83
C ALA A 139 9.83 3.55 11.76
N GLY A 140 8.91 4.43 11.34
CA GLY A 140 9.11 5.88 11.33
C GLY A 140 9.38 6.44 12.73
N LEU A 141 8.63 6.00 13.76
CA LEU A 141 8.85 6.42 15.15
C LEU A 141 10.24 6.04 15.66
N ILE A 142 10.72 4.85 15.31
CA ILE A 142 12.09 4.40 15.63
C ILE A 142 13.10 5.27 14.87
N GLY A 143 12.87 5.49 13.58
CA GLY A 143 13.71 6.35 12.74
C GLY A 143 13.80 7.79 13.26
N GLU A 144 12.69 8.35 13.72
CA GLU A 144 12.65 9.67 14.36
C GLU A 144 13.59 9.75 15.56
N ASN A 145 13.58 8.74 16.43
CA ASN A 145 14.46 8.70 17.60
C ASN A 145 15.95 8.63 17.18
N TYR A 146 16.29 7.80 16.19
CA TYR A 146 17.66 7.73 15.66
C TYR A 146 18.11 9.07 15.04
N LEU A 147 17.26 9.70 14.26
CA LEU A 147 17.59 10.96 13.61
C LEU A 147 17.75 12.11 14.63
N LYS A 148 16.91 12.13 15.67
CA LYS A 148 17.02 13.11 16.77
C LYS A 148 18.35 12.99 17.54
N SER A 149 18.87 11.78 17.72
CA SER A 149 20.13 11.58 18.42
C SER A 149 21.34 12.19 17.68
N ASN A 150 21.23 12.39 16.38
CA ASN A 150 22.31 12.96 15.56
C ASN A 150 22.35 14.50 15.56
N ASN A 151 21.37 15.19 16.15
CA ASN A 151 21.28 16.66 16.28
C ASN A 151 21.49 17.46 14.97
N LYS A 152 21.30 16.83 13.81
CA LYS A 152 21.51 17.47 12.51
C LYS A 152 20.29 18.29 12.06
N PHE A 153 19.09 17.83 12.42
CA PHE A 153 17.83 18.41 11.95
C PHE A 153 17.16 19.21 13.07
N LYS A 154 16.52 20.31 12.73
CA LYS A 154 15.78 21.16 13.68
C LYS A 154 14.48 20.51 14.13
N ILE A 155 13.76 19.92 13.20
CA ILE A 155 12.50 19.22 13.46
C ILE A 155 12.50 17.88 12.75
N ILE A 156 12.16 16.85 13.50
CA ILE A 156 11.92 15.53 12.97
C ILE A 156 10.60 15.08 13.55
N LYS A 157 9.65 14.69 12.71
CA LYS A 157 8.31 14.26 13.13
C LYS A 157 7.84 13.08 12.31
N THR A 158 7.28 12.08 12.98
CA THR A 158 6.57 10.98 12.33
C THR A 158 5.08 11.24 12.37
N ILE A 159 4.41 11.09 11.23
CA ILE A 159 2.98 11.34 11.07
C ILE A 159 2.34 10.10 10.45
N ASN A 160 1.18 9.71 10.98
CA ASN A 160 0.37 8.69 10.32
C ASN A 160 -0.13 9.24 8.98
N ALA A 161 0.07 8.46 7.91
CA ALA A 161 -0.29 8.90 6.56
C ALA A 161 -1.80 9.21 6.42
N CYS A 162 -2.66 8.57 7.23
CA CYS A 162 -4.09 8.87 7.25
C CYS A 162 -4.42 10.25 7.84
N GLU A 163 -3.51 10.82 8.64
CA GLU A 163 -3.67 12.12 9.29
C GLU A 163 -2.88 13.24 8.60
N PHE A 164 -2.08 12.87 7.60
CA PHE A 164 -1.26 13.84 6.88
C PHE A 164 -2.09 14.57 5.83
N SER A 165 -2.19 15.87 5.97
CA SER A 165 -2.76 16.78 4.98
C SER A 165 -1.75 17.88 4.63
N ILE A 166 -1.68 18.23 3.35
CA ILE A 166 -0.88 19.35 2.83
C ILE A 166 -1.73 20.60 2.86
#